data_16852aeac5f543558397538b565fc598
#
_entry.id   16852aeac5f543558397538b565fc598
#
_cell.length_a   1.000
_cell.length_b   1.000
_cell.length_c   1.000
_cell.angle_alpha   90.00
_cell.angle_beta   90.00
_cell.angle_gamma   90.00
#
_symmetry.space_group_name_H-M   'P 1'
#
loop_
_entity.id
_entity.type
_entity.pdbx_description
1 polymer ?
#
loop_
_entity_poly.entity_id
_entity_poly.type
_entity_poly.pdbx_seq_one_letter_code
_entity_poly.pdbx_strand_id
1 'polypeptide(L)'
;MLISDLSNLNMLRVVEREKLEEVMAELKLSSSKDFDAGTRQKLGKLLGAETILFGSYFEMIGQFRMDARIVKTETGEILKSEGVSGVTADFMKLEKQLVWKIARGLDVRFSDKEEAAIMASEQVSYKATLAYSDGLELFDNGDKPGALVKFKEALNISPSFDRARTMVDRLRTS
;
A
#
# COMPACT_ATOMS: atom_id res chain seq x y z
N MET A 1 -0.80 2.89 -3.41
CA MET A 1 -1.27 4.12 -2.84
C MET A 1 -0.62 4.35 -1.49
N LEU A 2 -1.01 3.70 -0.40
CA LEU A 2 -0.40 3.93 0.92
C LEU A 2 1.14 3.86 0.92
N ILE A 3 1.74 2.81 0.32
CA ILE A 3 3.20 2.68 0.15
C ILE A 3 3.78 3.89 -0.60
N SER A 4 3.19 4.27 -1.73
CA SER A 4 3.63 5.41 -2.55
C SER A 4 3.62 6.72 -1.78
N ASP A 5 2.54 6.96 -1.07
CA ASP A 5 2.38 8.21 -0.33
C ASP A 5 3.35 8.29 0.84
N LEU A 6 3.54 7.17 1.55
CA LEU A 6 4.56 7.09 2.60
C LEU A 6 5.99 7.20 2.05
N SER A 7 6.26 6.67 0.84
CA SER A 7 7.57 6.79 0.17
C SER A 7 7.89 8.22 -0.27
N ASN A 8 6.89 9.08 -0.41
CA ASN A 8 7.09 10.51 -0.70
C ASN A 8 7.55 11.32 0.52
N LEU A 9 7.56 10.72 1.71
CA LEU A 9 8.01 11.37 2.94
C LEU A 9 9.50 11.13 3.14
N ASN A 10 10.31 12.17 3.05
CA ASN A 10 11.79 12.10 3.10
C ASN A 10 12.33 11.47 4.40
N MET A 11 11.56 11.55 5.49
CA MET A 11 11.92 10.96 6.78
C MET A 11 11.70 9.45 6.84
N LEU A 12 10.98 8.86 5.87
CA LEU A 12 10.67 7.45 5.82
C LEU A 12 11.44 6.76 4.69
N ARG A 13 12.06 5.64 5.02
CA ARG A 13 12.61 4.71 4.04
C ARG A 13 11.66 3.52 3.94
N VAL A 14 10.79 3.55 2.95
CA VAL A 14 9.80 2.48 2.74
C VAL A 14 10.44 1.33 1.96
N VAL A 15 10.23 0.10 2.42
CA VAL A 15 10.65 -1.11 1.71
C VAL A 15 9.67 -1.38 0.57
N GLU A 16 10.20 -1.55 -0.64
CA GLU A 16 9.40 -1.83 -1.82
C GLU A 16 8.71 -3.19 -1.74
N ARG A 17 7.56 -3.30 -2.38
CA ARG A 17 6.73 -4.50 -2.37
C ARG A 17 7.48 -5.72 -2.89
N GLU A 18 8.24 -5.56 -3.97
CA GLU A 18 9.02 -6.62 -4.60
C GLU A 18 10.01 -7.25 -3.61
N LYS A 19 10.67 -6.41 -2.80
CA LYS A 19 11.60 -6.90 -1.79
C LYS A 19 10.90 -7.65 -0.67
N LEU A 20 9.71 -7.20 -0.29
CA LEU A 20 8.86 -7.88 0.68
C LEU A 20 8.45 -9.27 0.14
N GLU A 21 8.01 -9.35 -1.11
CA GLU A 21 7.59 -10.58 -1.77
C GLU A 21 8.73 -11.61 -1.89
N GLU A 22 9.95 -11.16 -2.25
CA GLU A 22 11.14 -12.02 -2.28
C GLU A 22 11.36 -12.70 -0.92
N VAL A 23 11.38 -11.92 0.17
CA VAL A 23 11.62 -12.44 1.52
C VAL A 23 10.46 -13.34 1.98
N MET A 24 9.22 -13.00 1.63
CA MET A 24 8.06 -13.85 1.91
C MET A 24 8.16 -15.20 1.20
N ALA A 25 8.58 -15.22 -0.07
CA ALA A 25 8.78 -16.44 -0.84
C ALA A 25 9.89 -17.32 -0.22
N GLU A 26 11.01 -16.72 0.20
CA GLU A 26 12.09 -17.44 0.90
C GLU A 26 11.60 -18.09 2.22
N LEU A 27 10.71 -17.39 2.94
CA LEU A 27 10.10 -17.88 4.18
C LEU A 27 8.94 -18.86 3.94
N LYS A 28 8.57 -19.13 2.68
CA LYS A 28 7.41 -19.94 2.28
C LYS A 28 6.08 -19.42 2.85
N LEU A 29 5.96 -18.11 2.99
CA LEU A 29 4.75 -17.45 3.45
C LEU A 29 3.86 -17.13 2.25
N SER A 30 2.66 -17.72 2.22
CA SER A 30 1.75 -17.60 1.06
C SER A 30 0.61 -16.60 1.25
N SER A 31 0.33 -16.16 2.47
CA SER A 31 -0.77 -15.23 2.74
C SER A 31 -0.61 -14.47 4.05
N SER A 32 -1.39 -13.39 4.18
CA SER A 32 -1.44 -12.58 5.42
C SER A 32 -1.93 -13.34 6.66
N LYS A 33 -2.51 -14.53 6.49
CA LYS A 33 -2.95 -15.41 7.61
C LYS A 33 -1.77 -16.00 8.38
N ASP A 34 -0.60 -16.09 7.73
CA ASP A 34 0.62 -16.63 8.31
C ASP A 34 1.42 -15.59 9.13
N PHE A 35 0.92 -14.36 9.23
CA PHE A 35 1.59 -13.26 9.91
C PHE A 35 1.27 -13.21 11.41
N ASP A 36 1.71 -14.22 12.16
CA ASP A 36 1.77 -14.11 13.62
C ASP A 36 2.85 -13.09 14.07
N ALA A 37 2.93 -12.83 15.37
CA ALA A 37 3.88 -11.84 15.90
C ALA A 37 5.34 -12.22 15.61
N GLY A 38 5.69 -13.50 15.72
CA GLY A 38 7.05 -13.99 15.47
C GLY A 38 7.44 -13.90 14.01
N THR A 39 6.52 -14.24 13.12
CA THR A 39 6.72 -14.13 11.66
C THR A 39 6.91 -12.68 11.24
N ARG A 40 6.13 -11.74 11.77
CA ARG A 40 6.31 -10.30 11.51
C ARG A 40 7.69 -9.79 11.96
N GLN A 41 8.14 -10.18 13.16
CA GLN A 41 9.46 -9.81 13.65
C GLN A 41 10.58 -10.35 12.75
N LYS A 42 10.49 -11.62 12.34
CA LYS A 42 11.47 -12.26 11.46
C LYS A 42 11.52 -11.56 10.10
N LEU A 43 10.36 -11.29 9.50
CA LEU A 43 10.24 -10.59 8.23
C LEU A 43 10.87 -9.20 8.30
N GLY A 44 10.53 -8.41 9.32
CA GLY A 44 11.09 -7.09 9.51
C GLY A 44 12.61 -7.09 9.71
N LYS A 45 13.16 -8.05 10.46
CA LYS A 45 14.61 -8.21 10.62
C LYS A 45 15.31 -8.52 9.29
N LEU A 46 14.75 -9.42 8.49
CA LEU A 46 15.32 -9.76 7.18
C LEU A 46 15.28 -8.59 6.20
N LEU A 47 14.26 -7.76 6.29
CA LEU A 47 14.12 -6.54 5.49
C LEU A 47 14.92 -5.35 6.02
N GLY A 48 15.51 -5.46 7.22
CA GLY A 48 16.16 -4.34 7.90
C GLY A 48 15.19 -3.22 8.26
N ALA A 49 13.91 -3.54 8.47
CA ALA A 49 12.88 -2.59 8.81
C ALA A 49 12.77 -2.42 10.33
N GLU A 50 12.81 -1.18 10.81
CA GLU A 50 12.63 -0.85 12.24
C GLU A 50 11.17 -1.03 12.68
N THR A 51 10.25 -0.75 11.76
CA THR A 51 8.81 -0.86 11.99
C THR A 51 8.13 -1.60 10.83
N ILE A 52 7.05 -2.30 11.16
CA ILE A 52 6.14 -2.89 10.19
C ILE A 52 4.79 -2.21 10.31
N LEU A 53 4.26 -1.79 9.17
CA LEU A 53 2.88 -1.33 9.03
C LEU A 53 2.04 -2.47 8.48
N PHE A 54 0.97 -2.83 9.16
CA PHE A 54 -0.02 -3.76 8.67
C PHE A 54 -1.42 -3.29 9.07
N GLY A 55 -2.43 -3.78 8.38
CA GLY A 55 -3.79 -3.36 8.64
C GLY A 55 -4.81 -4.25 7.97
N SER A 56 -6.04 -3.82 8.08
CA SER A 56 -7.19 -4.45 7.45
C SER A 56 -8.12 -3.39 6.90
N TYR A 57 -8.93 -3.78 5.94
CA TYR A 57 -10.04 -2.97 5.47
C TYR A 57 -11.33 -3.79 5.46
N PHE A 58 -12.42 -3.09 5.54
CA PHE A 58 -13.75 -3.66 5.53
C PHE A 58 -14.68 -2.74 4.74
N GLU A 59 -15.45 -3.31 3.84
CA GLU A 59 -16.49 -2.60 3.10
C GLU A 59 -17.82 -3.33 3.24
N MET A 60 -18.88 -2.61 3.59
CA MET A 60 -20.23 -3.12 3.66
C MET A 60 -21.25 -2.00 3.36
N ILE A 61 -22.11 -2.26 2.39
CA ILE A 61 -23.26 -1.36 2.05
C ILE A 61 -22.79 0.09 1.82
N GLY A 62 -21.73 0.28 1.03
CA GLY A 62 -21.17 1.60 0.71
C GLY A 62 -20.45 2.30 1.86
N GLN A 63 -20.26 1.63 3.00
CA GLN A 63 -19.41 2.09 4.10
C GLN A 63 -18.06 1.39 4.03
N PHE A 64 -16.99 2.15 4.19
CA PHE A 64 -15.62 1.67 4.15
C PHE A 64 -14.88 2.03 5.43
N ARG A 65 -14.10 1.08 5.94
CA ARG A 65 -13.22 1.26 7.09
C ARG A 65 -11.84 0.70 6.77
N MET A 66 -10.81 1.45 7.12
CA MET A 66 -9.42 0.99 7.13
C MET A 66 -8.85 1.16 8.53
N ASP A 67 -8.16 0.13 9.00
CA ASP A 67 -7.39 0.15 10.25
C ASP A 67 -5.93 -0.17 9.93
N ALA A 68 -5.00 0.53 10.56
CA ALA A 68 -3.57 0.34 10.42
C ALA A 68 -2.91 0.26 11.80
N ARG A 69 -1.90 -0.60 11.92
CA ARG A 69 -1.08 -0.76 13.12
C ARG A 69 0.39 -0.64 12.77
N ILE A 70 1.10 0.14 13.54
CA ILE A 70 2.53 0.30 13.45
C ILE A 70 3.15 -0.53 14.58
N VAL A 71 4.00 -1.47 14.22
CA VAL A 71 4.64 -2.40 15.16
C VAL A 71 6.14 -2.26 15.09
N LYS A 72 6.77 -2.18 16.24
CA LYS A 72 8.24 -2.21 16.35
C LYS A 72 8.74 -3.62 16.03
N THR A 73 9.62 -3.74 15.04
CA THR A 73 10.13 -5.03 14.57
C THR A 73 10.87 -5.81 15.65
N GLU A 74 11.66 -5.10 16.47
CA GLU A 74 12.51 -5.72 17.47
C GLU A 74 11.72 -6.41 18.58
N THR A 75 10.68 -5.75 19.09
CA THR A 75 9.90 -6.19 20.26
C THR A 75 8.55 -6.79 19.93
N GLY A 76 8.00 -6.50 18.74
CA GLY A 76 6.63 -6.83 18.37
C GLY A 76 5.58 -5.93 19.04
N GLU A 77 6.01 -4.88 19.71
CA GLU A 77 5.14 -3.93 20.39
C GLU A 77 4.36 -3.08 19.37
N ILE A 78 3.06 -2.90 19.61
CA ILE A 78 2.22 -2.00 18.84
C ILE A 78 2.50 -0.57 19.30
N LEU A 79 3.20 0.20 18.47
CA LEU A 79 3.51 1.61 18.74
C LEU A 79 2.28 2.50 18.58
N LYS A 80 1.48 2.22 17.53
CA LYS A 80 0.27 2.98 17.21
C LYS A 80 -0.76 2.11 16.49
N SER A 81 -2.01 2.45 16.72
CA SER A 81 -3.15 1.93 15.95
C SER A 81 -3.98 3.11 15.49
N GLU A 82 -4.22 3.20 14.19
CA GLU A 82 -4.96 4.28 13.56
C GLU A 82 -6.06 3.70 12.68
N GLY A 83 -7.16 4.43 12.56
CA GLY A 83 -8.27 4.00 11.72
C GLY A 83 -9.00 5.18 11.11
N VAL A 84 -9.63 4.92 9.95
CA VAL A 84 -10.51 5.84 9.25
C VAL A 84 -11.73 5.09 8.77
N SER A 85 -12.86 5.78 8.72
CA SER A 85 -14.12 5.22 8.18
C SER A 85 -14.93 6.31 7.51
N GLY A 86 -15.72 5.93 6.51
CA GLY A 86 -16.59 6.82 5.77
C GLY A 86 -17.28 6.10 4.61
N VAL A 87 -17.87 6.83 3.69
CA VAL A 87 -18.50 6.24 2.51
C VAL A 87 -17.45 5.79 1.49
N THR A 88 -17.73 4.69 0.79
CA THR A 88 -16.80 4.13 -0.21
C THR A 88 -16.45 5.15 -1.31
N ALA A 89 -17.33 6.08 -1.64
CA ALA A 89 -17.07 7.15 -2.60
C ALA A 89 -15.90 8.06 -2.17
N ASP A 90 -15.67 8.21 -0.86
CA ASP A 90 -14.58 8.99 -0.27
C ASP A 90 -13.30 8.19 -0.02
N PHE A 91 -13.18 6.98 -0.58
CA PHE A 91 -12.04 6.07 -0.35
C PHE A 91 -10.69 6.77 -0.43
N MET A 92 -10.47 7.57 -1.47
CA MET A 92 -9.20 8.28 -1.68
C MET A 92 -8.92 9.27 -0.55
N LYS A 93 -9.93 10.02 -0.13
CA LYS A 93 -9.84 10.95 1.00
C LYS A 93 -9.57 10.21 2.32
N LEU A 94 -10.23 9.09 2.54
CA LEU A 94 -10.00 8.25 3.73
C LEU A 94 -8.57 7.68 3.74
N GLU A 95 -8.07 7.24 2.58
CA GLU A 95 -6.70 6.76 2.45
C GLU A 95 -5.69 7.86 2.79
N LYS A 96 -5.87 9.10 2.30
CA LYS A 96 -5.01 10.23 2.67
C LYS A 96 -5.08 10.56 4.17
N GLN A 97 -6.26 10.53 4.75
CA GLN A 97 -6.41 10.70 6.20
C GLN A 97 -5.63 9.63 6.97
N LEU A 98 -5.62 8.38 6.49
CA LEU A 98 -4.85 7.30 7.10
C LEU A 98 -3.34 7.53 6.98
N VAL A 99 -2.85 7.97 5.80
CA VAL A 99 -1.44 8.37 5.60
C VAL A 99 -1.02 9.41 6.61
N TRP A 100 -1.82 10.48 6.80
CA TRP A 100 -1.55 11.53 7.77
C TRP A 100 -1.48 11.02 9.20
N LYS A 101 -2.40 10.15 9.59
CA LYS A 101 -2.42 9.55 10.92
C LYS A 101 -1.21 8.65 11.15
N ILE A 102 -0.84 7.81 10.18
CA ILE A 102 0.33 6.94 10.24
C ILE A 102 1.60 7.78 10.40
N ALA A 103 1.80 8.79 9.56
CA ALA A 103 2.98 9.63 9.62
C ALA A 103 3.10 10.38 10.96
N ARG A 104 2.00 10.92 11.48
CA ARG A 104 1.98 11.50 12.83
C ARG A 104 2.29 10.47 13.92
N GLY A 105 1.81 9.25 13.75
CA GLY A 105 2.10 8.15 14.67
C GLY A 105 3.57 7.72 14.68
N LEU A 106 4.31 8.06 13.63
CA LEU A 106 5.76 7.87 13.48
C LEU A 106 6.56 9.15 13.76
N ASP A 107 5.92 10.19 14.30
CA ASP A 107 6.52 11.52 14.55
C ASP A 107 7.12 12.18 13.29
N VAL A 108 6.62 11.80 12.12
CA VAL A 108 7.02 12.40 10.82
C VAL A 108 6.34 13.75 10.65
N ARG A 109 7.13 14.77 10.36
CA ARG A 109 6.65 16.12 9.99
C ARG A 109 6.63 16.22 8.48
N PHE A 110 5.58 16.82 7.96
CA PHE A 110 5.43 17.11 6.53
C PHE A 110 6.00 18.47 6.18
N SER A 111 6.71 18.54 5.09
CA SER A 111 6.95 19.81 4.40
C SER A 111 5.77 20.15 3.49
N ASP A 112 5.59 21.42 3.15
CA ASP A 112 4.51 21.88 2.22
C ASP A 112 4.57 21.13 0.88
N LYS A 113 5.78 20.77 0.42
CA LYS A 113 5.99 20.02 -0.82
C LYS A 113 5.51 18.57 -0.72
N GLU A 114 5.77 17.91 0.40
CA GLU A 114 5.31 16.54 0.65
C GLU A 114 3.79 16.49 0.80
N GLU A 115 3.22 17.48 1.49
CA GLU A 115 1.78 17.64 1.59
C GLU A 115 1.12 17.78 0.23
N ALA A 116 1.65 18.68 -0.60
CA ALA A 116 1.17 18.88 -1.97
C ALA A 116 1.29 17.60 -2.83
N ALA A 117 2.37 16.83 -2.69
CA ALA A 117 2.56 15.57 -3.41
C ALA A 117 1.55 14.49 -3.01
N ILE A 118 1.25 14.37 -1.70
CA ILE A 118 0.23 13.45 -1.20
C ILE A 118 -1.15 13.84 -1.71
N MET A 119 -1.50 15.13 -1.68
CA MET A 119 -2.78 15.64 -2.17
C MET A 119 -2.93 15.51 -3.69
N ALA A 120 -1.84 15.65 -4.46
CA ALA A 120 -1.86 15.47 -5.91
C ALA A 120 -2.22 14.03 -6.33
N SER A 121 -1.89 13.02 -5.53
CA SER A 121 -2.26 11.62 -5.79
C SER A 121 -3.75 11.31 -5.57
N GLU A 122 -4.53 12.25 -5.04
CA GLU A 122 -5.98 12.15 -4.86
C GLU A 122 -6.76 12.14 -6.20
N GLN A 123 -6.09 12.47 -7.33
CA GLN A 123 -6.71 12.51 -8.65
C GLN A 123 -6.98 11.11 -9.27
N VAL A 124 -6.48 10.05 -8.65
CA VAL A 124 -6.76 8.68 -9.10
C VAL A 124 -8.12 8.24 -8.58
N SER A 125 -9.04 7.85 -9.46
CA SER A 125 -10.38 7.43 -9.04
C SER A 125 -10.35 6.06 -8.32
N TYR A 126 -11.33 5.83 -7.45
CA TYR A 126 -11.52 4.53 -6.78
C TYR A 126 -11.63 3.38 -7.80
N LYS A 127 -12.36 3.59 -8.91
CA LYS A 127 -12.51 2.59 -9.99
C LYS A 127 -11.16 2.24 -10.64
N ALA A 128 -10.32 3.23 -10.90
CA ALA A 128 -8.98 2.99 -11.43
C ALA A 128 -8.11 2.19 -10.44
N THR A 129 -8.25 2.47 -9.15
CA THR A 129 -7.55 1.75 -8.08
C THR A 129 -7.99 0.28 -8.02
N LEU A 130 -9.29 0.00 -8.16
CA LEU A 130 -9.79 -1.38 -8.24
C LEU A 130 -9.21 -2.12 -9.45
N ALA A 131 -9.29 -1.53 -10.65
CA ALA A 131 -8.72 -2.14 -11.84
C ALA A 131 -7.21 -2.40 -11.71
N TYR A 132 -6.47 -1.49 -11.06
CA TYR A 132 -5.06 -1.67 -10.75
C TYR A 132 -4.83 -2.83 -9.77
N SER A 133 -5.65 -2.95 -8.73
CA SER A 133 -5.58 -4.05 -7.74
C SER A 133 -5.85 -5.41 -8.38
N ASP A 134 -6.89 -5.50 -9.23
CA ASP A 134 -7.17 -6.72 -10.02
C ASP A 134 -5.96 -7.09 -10.91
N GLY A 135 -5.32 -6.07 -11.51
CA GLY A 135 -4.12 -6.26 -12.31
C GLY A 135 -2.94 -6.81 -11.50
N LEU A 136 -2.75 -6.36 -10.27
CA LEU A 136 -1.73 -6.89 -9.37
C LEU A 136 -2.00 -8.35 -8.99
N GLU A 137 -3.26 -8.68 -8.66
CA GLU A 137 -3.64 -10.06 -8.33
C GLU A 137 -3.38 -11.03 -9.48
N LEU A 138 -3.75 -10.63 -10.73
CA LEU A 138 -3.46 -11.44 -11.92
C LEU A 138 -1.94 -11.57 -12.15
N PHE A 139 -1.19 -10.50 -11.94
CA PHE A 139 0.27 -10.51 -12.06
C PHE A 139 0.92 -11.47 -11.06
N ASP A 140 0.50 -11.43 -9.80
CA ASP A 140 1.00 -12.30 -8.72
C ASP A 140 0.66 -13.78 -9.00
N ASN A 141 -0.48 -14.04 -9.65
CA ASN A 141 -0.88 -15.37 -10.09
C ASN A 141 -0.22 -15.83 -11.41
N GLY A 142 0.67 -15.00 -11.99
CA GLY A 142 1.41 -15.31 -13.21
C GLY A 142 0.64 -15.01 -14.52
N ASP A 143 -0.59 -14.52 -14.46
CA ASP A 143 -1.36 -14.10 -15.65
C ASP A 143 -0.95 -12.70 -16.11
N LYS A 144 0.22 -12.63 -16.75
CA LYS A 144 0.76 -11.37 -17.30
C LYS A 144 -0.15 -10.73 -18.37
N PRO A 145 -0.77 -11.47 -19.30
CA PRO A 145 -1.71 -10.89 -20.27
C PRO A 145 -2.94 -10.28 -19.61
N GLY A 146 -3.57 -10.98 -18.68
CA GLY A 146 -4.71 -10.47 -17.92
C GLY A 146 -4.36 -9.23 -17.10
N ALA A 147 -3.21 -9.27 -16.41
CA ALA A 147 -2.69 -8.13 -15.65
C ALA A 147 -2.51 -6.88 -16.53
N LEU A 148 -1.92 -7.05 -17.74
CA LEU A 148 -1.73 -5.95 -18.69
C LEU A 148 -3.06 -5.30 -19.10
N VAL A 149 -4.10 -6.10 -19.31
CA VAL A 149 -5.45 -5.59 -19.65
C VAL A 149 -5.97 -4.72 -18.49
N LYS A 150 -5.84 -5.20 -17.26
CA LYS A 150 -6.32 -4.48 -16.07
C LYS A 150 -5.55 -3.20 -15.77
N PHE A 151 -4.23 -3.20 -15.95
CA PHE A 151 -3.45 -1.95 -15.81
C PHE A 151 -3.79 -0.93 -16.88
N LYS A 152 -4.06 -1.34 -18.11
CA LYS A 152 -4.56 -0.44 -19.18
C LYS A 152 -5.97 0.09 -18.86
N GLU A 153 -6.86 -0.74 -18.32
CA GLU A 153 -8.17 -0.32 -17.82
C GLU A 153 -8.03 0.80 -16.78
N ALA A 154 -7.13 0.61 -15.81
CA ALA A 154 -6.84 1.63 -14.80
C ALA A 154 -6.36 2.96 -15.41
N LEU A 155 -5.50 2.91 -16.43
CA LEU A 155 -5.02 4.09 -17.16
C LEU A 155 -6.12 4.77 -18.00
N ASN A 156 -7.04 3.99 -18.58
CA ASN A 156 -8.18 4.54 -19.32
C ASN A 156 -9.13 5.32 -18.39
N ILE A 157 -9.29 4.86 -17.15
CA ILE A 157 -10.12 5.51 -16.14
C ILE A 157 -9.41 6.74 -15.54
N SER A 158 -8.12 6.61 -15.24
CA SER A 158 -7.27 7.67 -14.67
C SER A 158 -5.94 7.75 -15.42
N PRO A 159 -5.83 8.57 -16.46
CA PRO A 159 -4.61 8.68 -17.29
C PRO A 159 -3.35 9.13 -16.53
N SER A 160 -3.51 9.80 -15.39
CA SER A 160 -2.44 10.24 -14.49
C SER A 160 -1.97 9.17 -13.50
N PHE A 161 -2.46 7.91 -13.63
CA PHE A 161 -2.10 6.85 -12.70
C PHE A 161 -0.71 6.27 -13.03
N ASP A 162 0.35 6.92 -12.57
CA ASP A 162 1.75 6.59 -12.90
C ASP A 162 2.14 5.15 -12.57
N ARG A 163 1.61 4.59 -11.47
CA ARG A 163 1.86 3.18 -11.10
C ARG A 163 1.31 2.20 -12.13
N ALA A 164 0.10 2.43 -12.61
CA ALA A 164 -0.47 1.59 -13.67
C ALA A 164 0.36 1.71 -14.95
N ARG A 165 0.88 2.91 -15.26
CA ARG A 165 1.78 3.14 -16.40
C ARG A 165 3.07 2.34 -16.25
N THR A 166 3.73 2.42 -15.10
CA THR A 166 4.94 1.66 -14.79
C THR A 166 4.74 0.16 -14.98
N MET A 167 3.61 -0.40 -14.52
CA MET A 167 3.30 -1.82 -14.69
C MET A 167 3.04 -2.19 -16.15
N VAL A 168 2.36 -1.33 -16.92
CA VAL A 168 2.17 -1.54 -18.36
C VAL A 168 3.51 -1.56 -19.10
N ASP A 169 4.41 -0.62 -18.79
CA ASP A 169 5.72 -0.54 -19.41
C ASP A 169 6.59 -1.76 -19.05
N ARG A 170 6.59 -2.16 -17.78
CA ARG A 170 7.27 -3.38 -17.30
C ARG A 170 6.81 -4.64 -18.05
N LEU A 171 5.49 -4.80 -18.23
CA LEU A 171 4.92 -5.98 -18.91
C LEU A 171 5.09 -5.97 -20.43
N ARG A 172 5.39 -4.83 -21.05
CA ARG A 172 5.71 -4.74 -22.48
C ARG A 172 7.15 -5.10 -22.79
N THR A 173 8.05 -4.95 -21.81
CA THR A 173 9.49 -5.19 -21.96
C THR A 173 9.93 -6.56 -21.46
N SER A 174 9.01 -7.35 -20.88
CA SER A 174 9.22 -8.71 -20.38
C SER A 174 8.66 -9.76 -21.32
#